data_0a283c071f3732282c6ff4ca672b4cb5
#
_entry.id   0a283c071f3732282c6ff4ca672b4cb5
#
_cell.length_a   1.000
_cell.length_b   1.000
_cell.length_c   1.000
_cell.angle_alpha   90.00
_cell.angle_beta   90.00
_cell.angle_gamma   90.00
#
_symmetry.space_group_name_H-M   'P 1'
#
loop_
_entity.id
_entity.type
_entity.pdbx_description
1 polymer ?
#
loop_
_entity_poly.entity_id
_entity_poly.type
_entity_poly.pdbx_seq_one_letter_code
_entity_poly.pdbx_strand_id
1 'polypeptide(L)'
;MSLSVNAVTFPDSNPSLVSQVAPTSGPLTITVKTRTPLNSTVRLSVLASDDLRSGLRTIPASVITWTASGTGFIPGTLNRTTPQSVGSWIGSGARTGTQSLLFANSWSYPVGTFTLTMTYTLSSP
;
A
#
# COMPACT_ATOMS: atom_id res chain seq x y z
N MET A 1 -14.59 -13.83 4.61
CA MET A 1 -14.05 -12.53 4.15
C MET A 1 -13.22 -12.76 2.90
N SER A 2 -13.23 -11.81 1.98
CA SER A 2 -12.38 -11.88 0.80
C SER A 2 -11.73 -10.52 0.53
N LEU A 3 -10.55 -10.56 -0.08
CA LEU A 3 -9.73 -9.40 -0.41
C LEU A 3 -9.18 -9.58 -1.83
N SER A 4 -9.25 -8.51 -2.62
CA SER A 4 -8.64 -8.46 -3.95
C SER A 4 -7.79 -7.20 -4.07
N VAL A 5 -6.53 -7.36 -4.49
CA VAL A 5 -5.55 -6.28 -4.66
C VAL A 5 -4.69 -6.56 -5.89
N ASN A 6 -4.38 -5.51 -6.66
CA ASN A 6 -3.55 -5.61 -7.86
C ASN A 6 -2.06 -5.40 -7.54
N ALA A 7 -1.19 -5.85 -8.44
CA ALA A 7 0.23 -5.57 -8.37
C ALA A 7 0.56 -4.12 -8.79
N VAL A 8 1.71 -3.61 -8.33
CA VAL A 8 2.13 -2.21 -8.54
C VAL A 8 3.54 -2.16 -9.10
N THR A 9 3.75 -1.30 -10.10
CA THR A 9 5.08 -1.02 -10.68
C THR A 9 5.27 0.48 -10.81
N PHE A 10 6.39 0.99 -10.30
CA PHE A 10 6.78 2.40 -10.43
C PHE A 10 7.75 2.56 -11.60
N PRO A 11 7.53 3.55 -12.49
CA PRO A 11 8.47 3.83 -13.58
C PRO A 11 9.69 4.61 -13.08
N ASP A 12 10.76 4.58 -13.87
CA ASP A 12 11.88 5.48 -13.65
C ASP A 12 11.46 6.94 -13.87
N SER A 13 12.01 7.83 -13.06
CA SER A 13 11.79 9.27 -13.25
C SER A 13 12.97 10.09 -12.75
N ASN A 14 13.02 11.34 -13.22
CA ASN A 14 14.04 12.31 -12.81
C ASN A 14 13.60 13.02 -11.52
N PRO A 15 14.31 12.87 -10.39
CA PRO A 15 13.91 13.48 -9.11
C PRO A 15 13.82 15.02 -9.15
N SER A 16 14.55 15.67 -10.04
CA SER A 16 14.47 17.12 -10.20
C SER A 16 13.17 17.59 -10.85
N LEU A 17 12.52 16.71 -11.61
CA LEU A 17 11.26 16.99 -12.30
C LEU A 17 10.06 16.35 -11.59
N VAL A 18 10.23 15.15 -11.06
CA VAL A 18 9.16 14.38 -10.40
C VAL A 18 9.70 13.83 -9.07
N SER A 19 9.35 14.50 -7.97
CA SER A 19 9.76 14.07 -6.62
C SER A 19 8.88 12.96 -6.05
N GLN A 20 7.61 12.86 -6.50
CA GLN A 20 6.68 11.82 -6.12
C GLN A 20 6.25 11.06 -7.36
N VAL A 21 6.58 9.78 -7.42
CA VAL A 21 6.33 8.93 -8.59
C VAL A 21 5.08 8.09 -8.37
N ALA A 22 4.13 8.19 -9.30
CA ALA A 22 2.94 7.35 -9.30
C ALA A 22 3.22 6.02 -10.04
N PRO A 23 2.52 4.91 -9.67
CA PRO A 23 2.65 3.65 -10.41
C PRO A 23 2.17 3.76 -11.85
N THR A 24 2.76 2.98 -12.75
CA THR A 24 2.32 2.91 -14.14
C THR A 24 0.91 2.36 -14.29
N SER A 25 0.50 1.48 -13.37
CA SER A 25 -0.83 0.87 -13.34
C SER A 25 -1.91 1.79 -12.76
N GLY A 26 -1.53 2.99 -12.26
CA GLY A 26 -2.45 3.89 -11.57
C GLY A 26 -2.78 3.42 -10.16
N PRO A 27 -3.87 3.93 -9.55
CA PRO A 27 -4.25 3.54 -8.20
C PRO A 27 -4.56 2.05 -8.08
N LEU A 28 -4.21 1.47 -6.93
CA LEU A 28 -4.66 0.12 -6.56
C LEU A 28 -6.15 0.14 -6.26
N THR A 29 -6.91 -0.74 -6.89
CA THR A 29 -8.30 -0.96 -6.53
C THR A 29 -8.36 -2.09 -5.50
N ILE A 30 -8.95 -1.81 -4.35
CA ILE A 30 -9.09 -2.77 -3.26
C ILE A 30 -10.56 -3.06 -3.05
N THR A 31 -10.93 -4.34 -3.10
CA THR A 31 -12.28 -4.80 -2.83
C THR A 31 -12.25 -5.70 -1.60
N VAL A 32 -13.04 -5.34 -0.59
CA VAL A 32 -13.18 -6.07 0.66
C VAL A 32 -14.62 -6.52 0.81
N LYS A 33 -14.83 -7.81 0.97
CA LYS A 33 -16.16 -8.38 1.24
C LYS A 33 -16.12 -9.09 2.58
N THR A 34 -17.02 -8.70 3.48
CA THR A 34 -17.04 -9.22 4.84
C THR A 34 -18.41 -9.75 5.20
N ARG A 35 -18.40 -10.79 6.03
CA ARG A 35 -19.60 -11.30 6.70
C ARG A 35 -19.22 -11.52 8.16
N THR A 36 -19.63 -10.61 9.03
CA THR A 36 -19.26 -10.59 10.44
C THR A 36 -20.49 -10.32 11.29
N PRO A 37 -20.44 -10.61 12.59
CA PRO A 37 -21.49 -10.17 13.52
C PRO A 37 -21.70 -8.68 13.48
N LEU A 38 -22.92 -8.24 13.82
CA LEU A 38 -23.25 -6.83 13.88
C LEU A 38 -22.33 -6.10 14.87
N ASN A 39 -21.86 -4.92 14.49
CA ASN A 39 -20.92 -4.08 15.26
C ASN A 39 -19.50 -4.63 15.40
N SER A 40 -19.16 -5.72 14.71
CA SER A 40 -17.77 -6.16 14.64
C SER A 40 -16.96 -5.23 13.73
N THR A 41 -15.75 -4.87 14.16
CA THR A 41 -14.83 -4.05 13.38
C THR A 41 -13.98 -4.94 12.49
N VAL A 42 -13.94 -4.63 11.19
CA VAL A 42 -13.06 -5.27 10.22
C VAL A 42 -11.94 -4.29 9.88
N ARG A 43 -10.70 -4.76 9.90
CA ARG A 43 -9.54 -3.93 9.63
C ARG A 43 -8.69 -4.51 8.51
N LEU A 44 -8.24 -3.64 7.63
CA LEU A 44 -7.27 -3.97 6.59
C LEU A 44 -5.96 -3.26 6.89
N SER A 45 -4.87 -4.00 6.90
CA SER A 45 -3.53 -3.46 7.11
C SER A 45 -2.58 -3.95 6.04
N VAL A 46 -1.45 -3.26 5.88
CA VAL A 46 -0.38 -3.63 4.95
C VAL A 46 0.96 -3.58 5.66
N LEU A 47 1.80 -4.57 5.38
CA LEU A 47 3.16 -4.66 5.89
C LEU A 47 4.10 -4.94 4.72
N ALA A 48 5.22 -4.21 4.67
CA ALA A 48 6.28 -4.52 3.73
C ALA A 48 7.12 -5.69 4.28
N SER A 49 7.51 -6.62 3.39
CA SER A 49 8.37 -7.75 3.76
C SER A 49 9.76 -7.31 4.22
N ASP A 50 10.24 -6.20 3.66
CA ASP A 50 11.56 -5.61 3.92
C ASP A 50 11.60 -4.21 3.31
N ASP A 51 12.75 -3.55 3.36
CA ASP A 51 13.02 -2.39 2.51
C ASP A 51 13.08 -2.82 1.05
N LEU A 52 12.95 -1.86 0.13
CA LEU A 52 13.19 -2.11 -1.28
C LEU A 52 14.62 -2.57 -1.49
N ARG A 53 14.81 -3.69 -2.17
CA ARG A 53 16.14 -4.29 -2.38
C ARG A 53 16.45 -4.52 -3.85
N SER A 54 17.73 -4.27 -4.19
CA SER A 54 18.35 -4.66 -5.44
C SER A 54 19.75 -5.17 -5.12
N GLY A 55 19.91 -6.50 -4.96
CA GLY A 55 21.15 -7.08 -4.47
C GLY A 55 21.44 -6.63 -3.03
N LEU A 56 22.61 -5.99 -2.82
CA LEU A 56 23.01 -5.46 -1.51
C LEU A 56 22.53 -4.03 -1.24
N ARG A 57 21.89 -3.39 -2.24
CA ARG A 57 21.41 -2.01 -2.13
C ARG A 57 19.99 -1.99 -1.60
N THR A 58 19.67 -1.00 -0.77
CA THR A 58 18.34 -0.87 -0.15
C THR A 58 17.84 0.57 -0.22
N ILE A 59 16.50 0.69 -0.31
CA ILE A 59 15.78 1.95 -0.16
C ILE A 59 14.73 1.71 0.92
N PRO A 60 14.60 2.58 1.94
CA PRO A 60 13.64 2.36 3.01
C PRO A 60 12.21 2.20 2.50
N ALA A 61 11.45 1.26 3.05
CA ALA A 61 10.05 1.05 2.69
C ALA A 61 9.20 2.31 2.92
N SER A 62 9.57 3.15 3.89
CA SER A 62 8.86 4.38 4.24
C SER A 62 8.88 5.45 3.15
N VAL A 63 9.64 5.28 2.06
CA VAL A 63 9.55 6.18 0.90
C VAL A 63 8.25 5.98 0.11
N ILE A 64 7.54 4.88 0.36
CA ILE A 64 6.24 4.61 -0.26
C ILE A 64 5.15 5.08 0.69
N THR A 65 4.36 6.03 0.20
CA THR A 65 3.18 6.56 0.88
C THR A 65 1.96 6.35 0.01
N TRP A 66 0.77 6.52 0.58
CA TRP A 66 -0.45 6.45 -0.21
C TRP A 66 -1.49 7.44 0.27
N THR A 67 -2.32 7.84 -0.69
CA THR A 67 -3.60 8.47 -0.44
C THR A 67 -4.69 7.45 -0.73
N ALA A 68 -5.90 7.70 -0.23
CA ALA A 68 -6.98 6.74 -0.37
C ALA A 68 -8.27 7.43 -0.79
N SER A 69 -9.14 6.69 -1.48
CA SER A 69 -10.53 7.09 -1.70
C SER A 69 -11.44 5.90 -1.44
N GLY A 70 -12.69 6.18 -1.09
CA GLY A 70 -13.65 5.19 -0.68
C GLY A 70 -13.90 5.23 0.83
N THR A 71 -15.14 4.91 1.23
CA THR A 71 -15.54 4.97 2.63
C THR A 71 -14.73 4.00 3.49
N GLY A 72 -14.12 4.50 4.55
CA GLY A 72 -13.33 3.72 5.50
C GLY A 72 -11.89 3.50 5.12
N PHE A 73 -11.48 3.83 3.89
CA PHE A 73 -10.07 3.78 3.45
C PHE A 73 -9.34 5.04 3.91
N ILE A 74 -8.11 4.89 4.38
CA ILE A 74 -7.31 5.98 4.93
C ILE A 74 -5.92 6.03 4.30
N PRO A 75 -5.28 7.23 4.23
CA PRO A 75 -3.90 7.36 3.77
C PRO A 75 -2.90 6.83 4.80
N GLY A 76 -1.67 6.60 4.37
CA GLY A 76 -0.61 6.14 5.26
C GLY A 76 0.76 6.06 4.60
N THR A 77 1.69 5.47 5.33
CA THR A 77 3.08 5.25 4.92
C THR A 77 3.45 3.80 5.14
N LEU A 78 4.08 3.18 4.14
CA LEU A 78 4.48 1.78 4.22
C LEU A 78 5.57 1.60 5.29
N ASN A 79 5.53 0.47 6.01
CA ASN A 79 6.48 0.14 7.05
C ASN A 79 6.84 -1.35 6.94
N ARG A 80 8.09 -1.71 7.28
CA ARG A 80 8.56 -3.10 7.21
C ARG A 80 8.47 -3.85 8.54
N THR A 81 8.23 -3.17 9.64
CA THR A 81 8.20 -3.76 10.98
C THR A 81 6.83 -3.74 11.63
N THR A 82 6.03 -2.71 11.35
CA THR A 82 4.71 -2.53 11.94
C THR A 82 3.66 -2.41 10.84
N PRO A 83 2.61 -3.27 10.83
CA PRO A 83 1.53 -3.13 9.86
C PRO A 83 0.86 -1.75 9.96
N GLN A 84 0.57 -1.16 8.81
CA GLN A 84 -0.09 0.14 8.71
C GLN A 84 -1.53 -0.05 8.28
N SER A 85 -2.45 0.70 8.89
CA SER A 85 -3.87 0.60 8.55
C SER A 85 -4.15 1.19 7.17
N VAL A 86 -4.87 0.42 6.36
CA VAL A 86 -5.35 0.85 5.04
C VAL A 86 -6.82 1.23 5.11
N GLY A 87 -7.57 0.63 6.01
CA GLY A 87 -8.97 0.94 6.22
C GLY A 87 -9.61 0.14 7.34
N SER A 88 -10.79 0.58 7.77
CA SER A 88 -11.59 -0.15 8.74
C SER A 88 -13.08 0.07 8.51
N TRP A 89 -13.89 -0.92 8.85
CA TRP A 89 -15.33 -0.92 8.64
C TRP A 89 -16.02 -1.65 9.77
N ILE A 90 -17.31 -1.42 9.92
CA ILE A 90 -18.14 -2.09 10.92
C ILE A 90 -19.19 -2.95 10.23
N GLY A 91 -19.28 -4.22 10.65
CA GLY A 91 -20.28 -5.17 10.18
C GLY A 91 -20.00 -5.76 8.81
N SER A 92 -21.01 -6.45 8.27
CA SER A 92 -20.94 -7.11 6.97
C SER A 92 -21.13 -6.12 5.83
N GLY A 93 -20.54 -6.42 4.68
CA GLY A 93 -20.74 -5.65 3.47
C GLY A 93 -19.61 -5.80 2.47
N ALA A 94 -19.80 -5.14 1.32
CA ALA A 94 -18.77 -5.03 0.28
C ALA A 94 -18.25 -3.60 0.26
N ARG A 95 -16.94 -3.44 0.29
CA ARG A 95 -16.27 -2.13 0.30
C ARG A 95 -15.26 -2.10 -0.83
N THR A 96 -15.35 -1.10 -1.68
CA THR A 96 -14.39 -0.88 -2.76
C THR A 96 -13.82 0.52 -2.64
N GLY A 97 -12.51 0.61 -2.72
CA GLY A 97 -11.81 1.88 -2.68
C GLY A 97 -10.51 1.81 -3.45
N THR A 98 -9.79 2.92 -3.46
CA THR A 98 -8.50 3.00 -4.14
C THR A 98 -7.42 3.41 -3.16
N GLN A 99 -6.22 2.88 -3.40
CA GLN A 99 -5.00 3.25 -2.70
C GLN A 99 -4.03 3.78 -3.75
N SER A 100 -3.78 5.08 -3.73
CA SER A 100 -2.88 5.73 -4.67
C SER A 100 -1.50 5.79 -4.07
N LEU A 101 -0.64 4.85 -4.46
CA LEU A 101 0.72 4.74 -3.97
C LEU A 101 1.62 5.77 -4.64
N LEU A 102 2.55 6.34 -3.86
CA LEU A 102 3.54 7.31 -4.33
C LEU A 102 4.91 6.90 -3.80
N PHE A 103 5.90 6.95 -4.68
CA PHE A 103 7.30 6.71 -4.33
C PHE A 103 8.04 8.04 -4.26
N ALA A 104 8.62 8.36 -3.11
CA ALA A 104 9.43 9.56 -2.92
C ALA A 104 10.81 9.31 -3.55
N ASN A 105 11.05 9.87 -4.74
CA ASN A 105 12.29 9.69 -5.47
C ASN A 105 13.38 10.66 -4.99
N SER A 106 14.64 10.25 -5.16
CA SER A 106 15.80 11.07 -4.76
C SER A 106 17.04 10.68 -5.57
N TRP A 107 17.90 11.65 -5.84
CA TRP A 107 19.20 11.42 -6.46
C TRP A 107 20.16 10.57 -5.59
N SER A 108 19.90 10.47 -4.29
CA SER A 108 20.69 9.65 -3.38
C SER A 108 20.45 8.15 -3.54
N TYR A 109 19.39 7.74 -4.23
CA TYR A 109 19.10 6.32 -4.45
C TYR A 109 19.94 5.76 -5.60
N PRO A 110 20.54 4.56 -5.42
CA PRO A 110 21.35 3.95 -6.47
C PRO A 110 20.51 3.47 -7.64
N VAL A 111 21.15 3.33 -8.80
CA VAL A 111 20.51 2.75 -9.99
C VAL A 111 20.31 1.26 -9.79
N GLY A 112 19.15 0.74 -10.20
CA GLY A 112 18.83 -0.68 -10.12
C GLY A 112 17.32 -0.92 -10.10
N THR A 113 16.94 -2.19 -10.16
CA THR A 113 15.57 -2.63 -9.99
C THR A 113 15.37 -3.03 -8.53
N PHE A 114 14.54 -2.27 -7.82
CA PHE A 114 14.26 -2.51 -6.40
C PHE A 114 12.89 -3.15 -6.23
N THR A 115 12.82 -4.18 -5.41
CA THR A 115 11.57 -4.91 -5.16
C THR A 115 11.33 -5.13 -3.68
N LEU A 116 10.06 -5.24 -3.31
CA LEU A 116 9.60 -5.72 -2.02
C LEU A 116 8.23 -6.36 -2.20
N THR A 117 7.79 -7.09 -1.18
CA THR A 117 6.45 -7.67 -1.14
C THR A 117 5.61 -6.92 -0.11
N MET A 118 4.42 -6.50 -0.51
CA MET A 118 3.43 -5.94 0.40
C MET A 118 2.44 -7.04 0.79
N THR A 119 2.29 -7.27 2.09
CA THR A 119 1.34 -8.25 2.61
C THR A 119 0.15 -7.51 3.21
N TYR A 120 -1.01 -7.72 2.63
CA TYR A 120 -2.27 -7.17 3.14
C TYR A 120 -2.93 -8.20 4.05
N THR A 121 -3.37 -7.74 5.21
CA THR A 121 -4.06 -8.58 6.18
C THR A 121 -5.44 -8.01 6.48
N LEU A 122 -6.47 -8.82 6.26
CA LEU A 122 -7.85 -8.51 6.61
C LEU A 122 -8.21 -9.27 7.87
N SER A 123 -8.59 -8.56 8.92
CA SER A 123 -8.88 -9.17 10.22
C SER A 123 -10.18 -8.67 10.81
N SER A 124 -10.82 -9.52 11.62
CA SER A 124 -12.00 -9.21 12.41
C SER A 124 -11.78 -9.74 13.83
N PRO A 125 -12.26 -9.01 14.87
CA PRO A 125 -12.19 -9.53 16.25
C PRO A 125 -13.01 -10.78 16.44
#